data_fabc591d329fd4030bad6a1e1246b648
#
_entry.id   fabc591d329fd4030bad6a1e1246b648
#
_cell.length_a   1.000
_cell.length_b   1.000
_cell.length_c   1.000
_cell.angle_alpha   90.00
_cell.angle_beta   90.00
_cell.angle_gamma   90.00
#
_symmetry.space_group_name_H-M   'P 1'
#
loop_
_entity.id
_entity.type
_entity.pdbx_description
1 polymer ?
#
loop_
_entity_poly.entity_id
_entity_poly.type
_entity_poly.pdbx_seq_one_letter_code
_entity_poly.pdbx_strand_id
1 'polypeptide(L)'
;VVCFAKAAAVELLQTPLPGPPLASLNYLASAIRQFDLESTGKWFILSAVVGLVAGIGGIAFHLVGQVVQHYTLVEFAHLQPGEASAEGAIFPHTEGDLRPWMLVAVMAAGGLASGVLVYSLAPEAEGHGTDAAIDAFHNKRGDIRARTPLVKTIASAITLGTGGSAGREGPIAQIGAGFGSFLGGILRLSARDRRLLLAAGMGAGVGAIFRAPLAGAVFAGEILYRDADLESDAIVPAAISSTVAYSVFCLWLPPDLRFLPLFGKPTIYEIGSPLELLPYGAMAIVLT
;
A
#
# COMPACT_ATOMS: atom_id res chain seq x y z
N VAL A 1 14.45 30.16 -1.74
CA VAL A 1 13.89 29.24 -2.75
C VAL A 1 12.78 28.41 -2.15
N VAL A 2 12.95 27.82 -0.94
CA VAL A 2 11.94 26.97 -0.27
C VAL A 2 10.68 27.78 0.13
N CYS A 3 10.80 29.06 0.46
CA CYS A 3 9.67 29.90 0.88
C CYS A 3 8.77 30.31 -0.31
N PHE A 4 9.32 30.47 -1.50
CA PHE A 4 8.54 30.83 -2.71
C PHE A 4 7.78 29.62 -3.27
N ALA A 5 8.39 28.42 -3.23
CA ALA A 5 7.71 27.18 -3.61
C ALA A 5 6.52 26.86 -2.69
N LYS A 6 6.63 27.22 -1.42
CA LYS A 6 5.55 27.02 -0.43
C LYS A 6 4.34 27.92 -0.69
N ALA A 7 4.54 29.16 -1.10
CA ALA A 7 3.46 30.10 -1.39
C ALA A 7 2.69 29.70 -2.68
N ALA A 8 3.39 29.36 -3.75
CA ALA A 8 2.77 28.94 -5.01
C ALA A 8 2.05 27.56 -4.91
N ALA A 9 2.61 26.63 -4.13
CA ALA A 9 1.99 25.33 -3.90
C ALA A 9 0.74 25.44 -3.00
N VAL A 10 0.73 26.37 -2.04
CA VAL A 10 -0.42 26.57 -1.15
C VAL A 10 -1.59 27.20 -1.93
N GLU A 11 -1.33 28.11 -2.87
CA GLU A 11 -2.38 28.77 -3.66
C GLU A 11 -3.03 27.83 -4.69
N LEU A 12 -2.25 26.94 -5.30
CA LEU A 12 -2.75 25.89 -6.21
C LEU A 12 -3.55 24.77 -5.50
N LEU A 13 -3.31 24.55 -4.22
CA LEU A 13 -3.99 23.52 -3.40
C LEU A 13 -5.20 24.02 -2.63
N GLN A 14 -5.45 25.32 -2.59
CA GLN A 14 -6.64 25.92 -1.98
C GLN A 14 -7.83 26.01 -2.94
N THR A 15 -7.64 25.79 -4.24
CA THR A 15 -8.77 25.63 -5.15
C THR A 15 -9.41 24.26 -4.91
N PRO A 16 -10.69 24.21 -4.48
CA PRO A 16 -11.39 22.94 -4.37
C PRO A 16 -11.42 22.31 -5.77
N LEU A 17 -10.88 21.11 -5.91
CA LEU A 17 -11.07 20.32 -7.14
C LEU A 17 -12.56 20.24 -7.42
N PRO A 18 -13.01 20.43 -8.66
CA PRO A 18 -14.41 20.26 -9.02
C PRO A 18 -14.79 18.81 -8.68
N GLY A 19 -15.53 18.64 -7.59
CA GLY A 19 -16.03 17.33 -7.18
C GLY A 19 -16.94 16.77 -8.29
N PRO A 20 -17.02 15.44 -8.43
CA PRO A 20 -17.97 14.80 -9.32
C PRO A 20 -19.38 15.32 -9.02
N PRO A 21 -20.30 15.33 -9.98
CA PRO A 21 -21.60 15.97 -9.82
C PRO A 21 -22.31 15.48 -8.56
N LEU A 22 -22.42 16.34 -7.58
CA LEU A 22 -22.88 16.05 -6.21
C LEU A 22 -24.24 15.33 -6.15
N ALA A 23 -25.04 15.44 -7.23
CA ALA A 23 -26.33 14.78 -7.33
C ALA A 23 -26.25 13.25 -7.43
N SER A 24 -25.27 12.70 -8.18
CA SER A 24 -25.10 11.25 -8.32
C SER A 24 -24.49 10.62 -7.07
N LEU A 25 -23.57 11.33 -6.41
CA LEU A 25 -22.97 10.88 -5.15
C LEU A 25 -23.97 10.93 -3.99
N ASN A 26 -24.84 11.96 -3.96
CA ASN A 26 -25.90 12.03 -2.95
C ASN A 26 -26.96 10.94 -3.16
N TYR A 27 -27.28 10.56 -4.40
CA TYR A 27 -28.18 9.45 -4.70
C TYR A 27 -27.59 8.10 -4.24
N LEU A 28 -26.32 7.84 -4.55
CA LEU A 28 -25.62 6.65 -4.09
C LEU A 28 -25.51 6.61 -2.55
N ALA A 29 -25.19 7.72 -1.92
CA ALA A 29 -25.14 7.84 -0.47
C ALA A 29 -26.51 7.62 0.20
N SER A 30 -27.62 8.09 -0.43
CA SER A 30 -28.96 7.85 0.08
C SER A 30 -29.40 6.40 -0.10
N ALA A 31 -29.09 5.78 -1.24
CA ALA A 31 -29.38 4.36 -1.49
C ALA A 31 -28.67 3.44 -0.50
N ILE A 32 -27.39 3.70 -0.23
CA ILE A 32 -26.60 2.91 0.74
C ILE A 32 -27.06 3.15 2.19
N ARG A 33 -27.56 4.37 2.52
CA ARG A 33 -28.14 4.66 3.83
C ARG A 33 -29.49 3.98 4.08
N GLN A 34 -30.23 3.65 3.03
CA GLN A 34 -31.50 2.90 3.14
C GLN A 34 -31.25 1.40 3.36
N PHE A 35 -30.04 0.88 3.08
CA PHE A 35 -29.66 -0.47 3.48
C PHE A 35 -29.42 -0.50 4.99
N ASP A 36 -30.15 -1.33 5.68
CA ASP A 36 -30.02 -1.54 7.12
C ASP A 36 -28.58 -1.94 7.46
N LEU A 37 -27.95 -1.21 8.38
CA LEU A 37 -26.52 -1.34 8.72
C LEU A 37 -26.16 -2.72 9.32
N GLU A 38 -27.15 -3.45 9.83
CA GLU A 38 -27.00 -4.81 10.33
C GLU A 38 -27.05 -5.86 9.19
N SER A 39 -27.40 -5.47 7.96
CA SER A 39 -27.48 -6.42 6.86
C SER A 39 -26.07 -6.77 6.35
N THR A 40 -25.74 -8.06 6.43
CA THR A 40 -24.53 -8.69 5.89
C THR A 40 -24.21 -8.22 4.46
N GLY A 41 -25.23 -7.99 3.64
CA GLY A 41 -25.09 -7.55 2.24
C GLY A 41 -24.41 -6.19 2.07
N LYS A 42 -24.62 -5.22 2.96
CA LYS A 42 -23.96 -3.92 2.91
C LYS A 42 -22.44 -4.05 3.06
N TRP A 43 -22.00 -4.84 4.03
CA TRP A 43 -20.57 -5.04 4.28
C TRP A 43 -19.88 -5.77 3.12
N PHE A 44 -20.55 -6.72 2.47
CA PHE A 44 -20.05 -7.36 1.26
C PHE A 44 -19.78 -6.34 0.14
N ILE A 45 -20.74 -5.48 -0.15
CA ILE A 45 -20.63 -4.48 -1.22
C ILE A 45 -19.54 -3.45 -0.89
N LEU A 46 -19.54 -2.89 0.33
CA LEU A 46 -18.56 -1.89 0.71
C LEU A 46 -17.13 -2.46 0.71
N SER A 47 -16.94 -3.67 1.25
CA SER A 47 -15.65 -4.34 1.26
C SER A 47 -15.17 -4.67 -0.16
N ALA A 48 -16.06 -5.12 -1.05
CA ALA A 48 -15.72 -5.37 -2.44
C ALA A 48 -15.29 -4.08 -3.17
N VAL A 49 -15.99 -2.96 -2.94
CA VAL A 49 -15.60 -1.65 -3.51
C VAL A 49 -14.25 -1.19 -2.97
N VAL A 50 -14.02 -1.30 -1.66
CA VAL A 50 -12.70 -1.00 -1.06
C VAL A 50 -11.62 -1.89 -1.66
N GLY A 51 -11.88 -3.19 -1.81
CA GLY A 51 -10.95 -4.13 -2.42
C GLY A 51 -10.63 -3.79 -3.87
N LEU A 52 -11.64 -3.44 -4.67
CA LEU A 52 -11.45 -3.00 -6.06
C LEU A 52 -10.54 -1.79 -6.15
N VAL A 53 -10.82 -0.74 -5.37
CA VAL A 53 -10.04 0.51 -5.37
C VAL A 53 -8.64 0.28 -4.82
N ALA A 54 -8.49 -0.49 -3.74
CA ALA A 54 -7.19 -0.84 -3.18
C ALA A 54 -6.35 -1.70 -4.13
N GLY A 55 -6.98 -2.62 -4.86
CA GLY A 55 -6.32 -3.42 -5.90
C GLY A 55 -5.77 -2.56 -7.03
N ILE A 56 -6.56 -1.60 -7.53
CA ILE A 56 -6.11 -0.61 -8.53
C ILE A 56 -5.00 0.27 -7.95
N GLY A 57 -5.11 0.68 -6.68
CA GLY A 57 -4.06 1.43 -5.98
C GLY A 57 -2.76 0.64 -5.85
N GLY A 58 -2.85 -0.66 -5.61
CA GLY A 58 -1.71 -1.58 -5.59
C GLY A 58 -1.03 -1.70 -6.95
N ILE A 59 -1.81 -1.81 -8.03
CA ILE A 59 -1.30 -1.80 -9.42
C ILE A 59 -0.60 -0.47 -9.71
N ALA A 60 -1.22 0.67 -9.37
CA ALA A 60 -0.63 1.98 -9.59
C ALA A 60 0.70 2.15 -8.82
N PHE A 61 0.74 1.73 -7.55
CA PHE A 61 1.95 1.75 -6.74
C PHE A 61 3.06 0.88 -7.34
N HIS A 62 2.71 -0.33 -7.78
CA HIS A 62 3.65 -1.24 -8.44
C HIS A 62 4.21 -0.65 -9.74
N LEU A 63 3.34 -0.12 -10.61
CA LEU A 63 3.71 0.51 -11.88
C LEU A 63 4.66 1.70 -11.66
N VAL A 64 4.28 2.63 -10.79
CA VAL A 64 5.10 3.81 -10.50
C VAL A 64 6.45 3.39 -9.90
N GLY A 65 6.46 2.39 -9.02
CA GLY A 65 7.69 1.84 -8.44
C GLY A 65 8.62 1.28 -9.50
N GLN A 66 8.12 0.44 -10.42
CA GLN A 66 8.92 -0.14 -11.51
C GLN A 66 9.43 0.93 -12.49
N VAL A 67 8.59 1.90 -12.84
CA VAL A 67 9.03 3.03 -13.72
C VAL A 67 10.17 3.81 -13.07
N VAL A 68 10.03 4.21 -11.81
CA VAL A 68 11.10 4.93 -11.11
C VAL A 68 12.35 4.06 -11.02
N GLN A 69 12.23 2.79 -10.61
CA GLN A 69 13.34 1.87 -10.50
C GLN A 69 14.09 1.67 -11.83
N HIS A 70 13.36 1.51 -12.93
CA HIS A 70 13.95 1.35 -14.24
C HIS A 70 14.81 2.56 -14.63
N TYR A 71 14.24 3.75 -14.60
CA TYR A 71 14.98 4.94 -15.02
C TYR A 71 16.12 5.28 -14.06
N THR A 72 15.96 5.11 -12.76
CA THR A 72 16.96 5.54 -11.77
C THR A 72 18.06 4.50 -11.54
N LEU A 73 17.68 3.26 -11.24
CA LEU A 73 18.67 2.23 -10.92
C LEU A 73 19.20 1.54 -12.18
N VAL A 74 18.32 1.16 -13.13
CA VAL A 74 18.75 0.40 -14.31
C VAL A 74 19.42 1.30 -15.34
N GLU A 75 18.77 2.39 -15.77
CA GLU A 75 19.30 3.26 -16.82
C GLU A 75 20.45 4.16 -16.35
N PHE A 76 20.32 4.81 -15.17
CA PHE A 76 21.35 5.74 -14.70
C PHE A 76 22.48 5.04 -13.95
N ALA A 77 22.18 4.18 -13.00
CA ALA A 77 23.18 3.55 -12.14
C ALA A 77 23.71 2.22 -12.69
N HIS A 78 23.08 1.64 -13.70
CA HIS A 78 23.34 0.31 -14.23
C HIS A 78 23.30 -0.78 -13.13
N LEU A 79 22.43 -0.59 -12.14
CA LEU A 79 22.15 -1.56 -11.09
C LEU A 79 20.85 -2.28 -11.40
N GLN A 80 20.90 -3.60 -11.49
CA GLN A 80 19.72 -4.42 -11.62
C GLN A 80 19.34 -4.98 -10.26
N PRO A 81 18.26 -4.45 -9.62
CA PRO A 81 17.79 -5.00 -8.37
C PRO A 81 17.22 -6.40 -8.58
N GLY A 82 17.40 -7.28 -7.58
CA GLY A 82 16.74 -8.58 -7.59
C GLY A 82 15.23 -8.42 -7.44
N GLU A 83 14.48 -9.05 -8.33
CA GLU A 83 13.02 -9.09 -8.30
C GLU A 83 12.52 -10.45 -7.85
N ALA A 84 11.33 -10.49 -7.23
CA ALA A 84 10.70 -11.77 -6.92
C ALA A 84 10.31 -12.49 -8.23
N SER A 85 10.51 -13.80 -8.28
CA SER A 85 10.41 -14.60 -9.52
C SER A 85 9.05 -14.51 -10.22
N ALA A 86 8.00 -14.15 -9.51
CA ALA A 86 6.67 -13.97 -10.10
C ALA A 86 6.21 -12.49 -10.09
N GLU A 87 7.10 -11.53 -9.82
CA GLU A 87 6.72 -10.11 -9.71
C GLU A 87 6.22 -9.52 -11.04
N GLY A 88 6.74 -9.99 -12.15
CA GLY A 88 6.37 -9.53 -13.50
C GLY A 88 7.08 -8.22 -13.84
N ALA A 89 8.34 -8.33 -14.25
CA ALA A 89 9.10 -7.20 -14.77
C ALA A 89 8.41 -6.60 -16.00
N ILE A 90 8.18 -5.28 -15.99
CA ILE A 90 7.61 -4.56 -17.15
C ILE A 90 8.69 -4.22 -18.15
N PHE A 91 9.91 -4.00 -17.66
CA PHE A 91 11.05 -3.60 -18.47
C PHE A 91 12.04 -4.75 -18.66
N PRO A 92 12.68 -4.86 -19.84
CA PRO A 92 13.68 -5.89 -20.07
C PRO A 92 14.93 -5.65 -19.23
N HIS A 93 15.65 -6.73 -18.94
CA HIS A 93 16.94 -6.66 -18.28
C HIS A 93 17.95 -5.93 -19.17
N THR A 94 18.68 -4.97 -18.61
CA THR A 94 19.73 -4.22 -19.30
C THR A 94 21.07 -4.62 -18.68
N GLU A 95 21.99 -5.08 -19.49
CA GLU A 95 23.36 -5.37 -19.04
C GLU A 95 24.20 -4.11 -19.07
N GLY A 96 24.97 -3.85 -18.01
CA GLY A 96 25.86 -2.71 -17.93
C GLY A 96 26.73 -2.76 -16.68
N ASP A 97 27.89 -2.14 -16.74
CA ASP A 97 28.79 -2.03 -15.58
C ASP A 97 28.23 -1.04 -14.56
N LEU A 98 28.15 -1.48 -13.31
CA LEU A 98 27.68 -0.66 -12.19
C LEU A 98 28.43 0.68 -12.12
N ARG A 99 27.69 1.76 -11.98
CA ARG A 99 28.21 3.12 -11.79
C ARG A 99 28.03 3.60 -10.35
N PRO A 100 28.99 3.34 -9.43
CA PRO A 100 28.80 3.57 -7.99
C PRO A 100 28.46 5.02 -7.64
N TRP A 101 29.13 5.98 -8.28
CA TRP A 101 28.88 7.41 -8.03
C TRP A 101 27.48 7.86 -8.48
N MET A 102 27.01 7.30 -9.59
CA MET A 102 25.67 7.58 -10.08
C MET A 102 24.61 6.98 -9.14
N LEU A 103 24.87 5.78 -8.60
CA LEU A 103 24.00 5.15 -7.59
C LEU A 103 23.87 6.05 -6.35
N VAL A 104 24.99 6.54 -5.81
CA VAL A 104 24.96 7.45 -4.65
C VAL A 104 24.18 8.74 -4.97
N ALA A 105 24.40 9.32 -6.16
CA ALA A 105 23.69 10.53 -6.59
C ALA A 105 22.18 10.30 -6.71
N VAL A 106 21.77 9.17 -7.30
CA VAL A 106 20.35 8.78 -7.47
C VAL A 106 19.69 8.58 -6.11
N MET A 107 20.35 7.85 -5.19
CA MET A 107 19.82 7.63 -3.85
C MET A 107 19.65 8.93 -3.06
N ALA A 108 20.66 9.81 -3.13
CA ALA A 108 20.61 11.11 -2.46
C ALA A 108 19.49 12.01 -3.02
N ALA A 109 19.39 12.08 -4.35
CA ALA A 109 18.35 12.85 -5.04
C ALA A 109 16.96 12.30 -4.75
N GLY A 110 16.79 10.97 -4.75
CA GLY A 110 15.53 10.30 -4.44
C GLY A 110 15.08 10.53 -3.01
N GLY A 111 15.99 10.41 -2.04
CA GLY A 111 15.70 10.71 -0.64
C GLY A 111 15.28 12.18 -0.43
N LEU A 112 15.99 13.11 -1.06
CA LEU A 112 15.64 14.52 -1.02
C LEU A 112 14.27 14.80 -1.66
N ALA A 113 14.02 14.26 -2.85
CA ALA A 113 12.76 14.44 -3.56
C ALA A 113 11.57 13.87 -2.78
N SER A 114 11.71 12.65 -2.24
CA SER A 114 10.70 12.01 -1.39
C SER A 114 10.43 12.83 -0.12
N GLY A 115 11.48 13.29 0.57
CA GLY A 115 11.36 14.12 1.76
C GLY A 115 10.65 15.46 1.46
N VAL A 116 11.07 16.18 0.42
CA VAL A 116 10.40 17.43 0.03
C VAL A 116 8.92 17.19 -0.31
N LEU A 117 8.61 16.12 -1.03
CA LEU A 117 7.23 15.77 -1.40
C LEU A 117 6.36 15.52 -0.14
N VAL A 118 6.84 14.69 0.77
CA VAL A 118 6.10 14.33 1.99
C VAL A 118 5.90 15.56 2.87
N TYR A 119 6.98 16.26 3.24
CA TYR A 119 6.88 17.39 4.17
C TYR A 119 6.13 18.58 3.60
N SER A 120 6.11 18.75 2.26
CA SER A 120 5.37 19.84 1.61
C SER A 120 3.88 19.56 1.46
N LEU A 121 3.50 18.31 1.13
CA LEU A 121 2.13 17.98 0.74
C LEU A 121 1.35 17.19 1.77
N ALA A 122 1.97 16.20 2.43
CA ALA A 122 1.30 15.33 3.38
C ALA A 122 2.28 14.80 4.44
N PRO A 123 2.60 15.58 5.50
CA PRO A 123 3.49 15.13 6.56
C PRO A 123 3.07 13.82 7.22
N GLU A 124 1.78 13.51 7.24
CA GLU A 124 1.26 12.24 7.74
C GLU A 124 1.57 11.01 6.87
N ALA A 125 2.17 11.23 5.70
CA ALA A 125 2.71 10.15 4.87
C ALA A 125 4.17 9.80 5.24
N GLU A 126 4.74 10.46 6.25
CA GLU A 126 6.06 10.14 6.80
C GLU A 126 6.12 8.72 7.39
N GLY A 127 7.32 8.17 7.46
CA GLY A 127 7.60 6.90 8.12
C GLY A 127 7.09 5.67 7.36
N HIS A 128 6.94 4.57 8.08
CA HIS A 128 6.54 3.28 7.53
C HIS A 128 5.13 3.32 6.90
N GLY A 129 4.18 3.95 7.57
CA GLY A 129 2.80 4.11 7.10
C GLY A 129 1.76 3.32 7.88
N THR A 130 2.11 2.17 8.46
CA THR A 130 1.22 1.41 9.36
C THR A 130 0.90 2.21 10.62
N ASP A 131 1.88 2.90 11.21
CA ASP A 131 1.70 3.73 12.40
C ASP A 131 0.67 4.84 12.17
N ALA A 132 0.71 5.48 10.99
CA ALA A 132 -0.26 6.50 10.60
C ALA A 132 -1.67 5.93 10.43
N ALA A 133 -1.80 4.69 9.93
CA ALA A 133 -3.08 4.00 9.82
C ALA A 133 -3.62 3.59 11.20
N ILE A 134 -2.77 3.09 12.09
CA ILE A 134 -3.10 2.76 13.49
C ILE A 134 -3.57 4.02 14.23
N ASP A 135 -2.84 5.12 14.11
CA ASP A 135 -3.21 6.41 14.71
C ASP A 135 -4.56 6.92 14.17
N ALA A 136 -4.79 6.79 12.87
CA ALA A 136 -6.07 7.15 12.27
C ALA A 136 -7.23 6.27 12.79
N PHE A 137 -6.99 4.98 12.98
CA PHE A 137 -7.96 4.05 13.51
C PHE A 137 -8.35 4.40 14.96
N HIS A 138 -7.37 4.55 15.85
CA HIS A 138 -7.63 4.76 17.28
C HIS A 138 -7.98 6.21 17.63
N ASN A 139 -7.23 7.19 17.11
CA ASN A 139 -7.28 8.57 17.59
C ASN A 139 -8.04 9.52 16.67
N LYS A 140 -8.18 9.21 15.37
CA LYS A 140 -8.78 10.11 14.37
C LYS A 140 -10.10 9.60 13.80
N ARG A 141 -10.80 8.71 14.49
CA ARG A 141 -12.11 8.17 14.08
C ARG A 141 -12.08 7.53 12.68
N GLY A 142 -10.95 6.96 12.30
CA GLY A 142 -10.74 6.38 10.97
C GLY A 142 -10.54 7.42 9.86
N ASP A 143 -10.19 8.67 10.17
CA ASP A 143 -10.00 9.74 9.18
C ASP A 143 -8.55 9.80 8.69
N ILE A 144 -8.37 9.60 7.39
CA ILE A 144 -7.13 9.83 6.65
C ILE A 144 -7.44 10.82 5.53
N ARG A 145 -6.65 11.89 5.43
CA ARG A 145 -6.82 12.89 4.36
C ARG A 145 -6.66 12.24 2.98
N ALA A 146 -7.57 12.55 2.05
CA ALA A 146 -7.62 11.92 0.72
C ALA A 146 -6.32 12.06 -0.10
N ARG A 147 -5.52 13.09 0.16
CA ARG A 147 -4.22 13.30 -0.50
C ARG A 147 -3.12 12.35 0.00
N THR A 148 -3.24 11.84 1.23
CA THR A 148 -2.21 10.99 1.85
C THR A 148 -1.90 9.73 1.05
N PRO A 149 -2.88 8.94 0.57
CA PRO A 149 -2.59 7.79 -0.27
C PRO A 149 -1.82 8.12 -1.55
N LEU A 150 -2.15 9.25 -2.20
CA LEU A 150 -1.47 9.68 -3.43
C LEU A 150 -0.02 10.09 -3.18
N VAL A 151 0.19 10.92 -2.15
CA VAL A 151 1.55 11.35 -1.77
C VAL A 151 2.37 10.14 -1.33
N LYS A 152 1.78 9.22 -0.55
CA LYS A 152 2.45 7.99 -0.13
C LYS A 152 2.85 7.12 -1.31
N THR A 153 1.96 6.94 -2.29
CA THR A 153 2.26 6.17 -3.51
C THR A 153 3.49 6.73 -4.22
N ILE A 154 3.52 8.04 -4.48
CA ILE A 154 4.61 8.66 -5.23
C ILE A 154 5.91 8.70 -4.40
N ALA A 155 5.84 9.15 -3.14
CA ALA A 155 7.02 9.28 -2.29
C ALA A 155 7.68 7.92 -2.01
N SER A 156 6.88 6.88 -1.73
CA SER A 156 7.41 5.54 -1.50
C SER A 156 7.96 4.90 -2.77
N ALA A 157 7.31 5.13 -3.92
CA ALA A 157 7.83 4.67 -5.22
C ALA A 157 9.18 5.34 -5.55
N ILE A 158 9.33 6.64 -5.27
CA ILE A 158 10.62 7.34 -5.40
C ILE A 158 11.64 6.73 -4.45
N THR A 159 11.32 6.58 -3.16
CA THR A 159 12.26 6.05 -2.17
C THR A 159 12.74 4.65 -2.54
N LEU A 160 11.81 3.72 -2.82
CA LEU A 160 12.13 2.33 -3.18
C LEU A 160 12.82 2.25 -4.54
N GLY A 161 12.28 2.97 -5.53
CA GLY A 161 12.80 2.96 -6.90
C GLY A 161 14.18 3.58 -7.04
N THR A 162 14.61 4.45 -6.12
CA THR A 162 15.98 5.00 -6.11
C THR A 162 16.95 4.21 -5.22
N GLY A 163 16.54 3.04 -4.70
CA GLY A 163 17.39 2.17 -3.90
C GLY A 163 17.36 2.45 -2.40
N GLY A 164 16.38 3.20 -1.92
CA GLY A 164 16.17 3.39 -0.48
C GLY A 164 15.78 2.10 0.21
N SER A 165 16.38 1.85 1.39
CA SER A 165 16.11 0.66 2.20
C SER A 165 14.76 0.79 2.89
N ALA A 166 13.70 0.27 2.27
CA ALA A 166 12.35 0.26 2.80
C ALA A 166 11.56 -0.93 2.25
N GLY A 167 10.45 -1.28 2.95
CA GLY A 167 9.51 -2.30 2.49
C GLY A 167 8.31 -1.70 1.77
N ARG A 168 7.56 -2.54 1.08
CA ARG A 168 6.31 -2.19 0.39
C ARG A 168 5.09 -2.29 1.31
N GLU A 169 5.23 -2.98 2.44
CA GLU A 169 4.16 -3.34 3.36
C GLU A 169 3.44 -2.11 3.93
N GLY A 170 4.21 -1.23 4.53
CA GLY A 170 3.70 -0.03 5.17
C GLY A 170 3.05 0.94 4.19
N PRO A 171 3.73 1.31 3.09
CA PRO A 171 3.13 2.14 2.05
C PRO A 171 1.81 1.60 1.53
N ILE A 172 1.74 0.33 1.17
CA ILE A 172 0.51 -0.24 0.60
C ILE A 172 -0.61 -0.36 1.64
N ALA A 173 -0.26 -0.65 2.90
CA ALA A 173 -1.22 -0.66 4.00
C ALA A 173 -1.83 0.74 4.20
N GLN A 174 -1.02 1.80 4.21
CA GLN A 174 -1.49 3.19 4.35
C GLN A 174 -2.30 3.65 3.13
N ILE A 175 -1.90 3.25 1.92
CA ILE A 175 -2.64 3.53 0.68
C ILE A 175 -4.03 2.89 0.75
N GLY A 176 -4.10 1.60 1.06
CA GLY A 176 -5.36 0.88 1.19
C GLY A 176 -6.24 1.43 2.32
N ALA A 177 -5.66 1.69 3.49
CA ALA A 177 -6.35 2.33 4.62
C ALA A 177 -6.94 3.69 4.23
N GLY A 178 -6.17 4.50 3.49
CA GLY A 178 -6.63 5.80 3.00
C GLY A 178 -7.81 5.70 2.05
N PHE A 179 -7.85 4.71 1.16
CA PHE A 179 -9.02 4.48 0.29
C PHE A 179 -10.24 4.04 1.09
N GLY A 180 -10.09 3.13 2.07
CA GLY A 180 -11.18 2.74 2.96
C GLY A 180 -11.72 3.91 3.77
N SER A 181 -10.85 4.74 4.32
CA SER A 181 -11.19 5.97 5.03
C SER A 181 -11.93 6.97 4.13
N PHE A 182 -11.44 7.19 2.91
CA PHE A 182 -12.03 8.10 1.93
C PHE A 182 -13.45 7.66 1.54
N LEU A 183 -13.65 6.38 1.27
CA LEU A 183 -14.98 5.84 0.97
C LEU A 183 -15.94 6.04 2.16
N GLY A 184 -15.49 5.71 3.38
CA GLY A 184 -16.26 5.95 4.60
C GLY A 184 -16.63 7.41 4.81
N GLY A 185 -15.73 8.33 4.44
CA GLY A 185 -15.97 9.78 4.48
C GLY A 185 -17.00 10.26 3.47
N ILE A 186 -16.88 9.84 2.20
CA ILE A 186 -17.86 10.19 1.13
C ILE A 186 -19.25 9.70 1.49
N LEU A 187 -19.35 8.48 1.99
CA LEU A 187 -20.63 7.88 2.37
C LEU A 187 -21.14 8.38 3.71
N ARG A 188 -20.38 9.24 4.40
CA ARG A 188 -20.69 9.79 5.73
C ARG A 188 -21.08 8.72 6.71
N LEU A 189 -20.31 7.62 6.75
CA LEU A 189 -20.52 6.51 7.64
C LEU A 189 -20.18 6.88 9.09
N SER A 190 -20.65 6.06 10.04
CA SER A 190 -20.27 6.20 11.44
C SER A 190 -18.76 6.07 11.63
N ALA A 191 -18.22 6.59 12.74
CA ALA A 191 -16.80 6.46 13.04
C ALA A 191 -16.37 4.97 13.17
N ARG A 192 -17.25 4.10 13.68
CA ARG A 192 -17.02 2.65 13.74
C ARG A 192 -16.91 2.05 12.35
N ASP A 193 -17.88 2.29 11.49
CA ASP A 193 -17.90 1.75 10.13
C ASP A 193 -16.71 2.24 9.31
N ARG A 194 -16.34 3.51 9.49
CA ARG A 194 -15.18 4.09 8.81
C ARG A 194 -13.88 3.43 9.25
N ARG A 195 -13.72 3.12 10.54
CA ARG A 195 -12.58 2.35 11.05
C ARG A 195 -12.52 0.95 10.45
N LEU A 196 -13.64 0.26 10.34
CA LEU A 196 -13.71 -1.07 9.72
C LEU A 196 -13.34 -1.02 8.24
N LEU A 197 -13.79 -0.01 7.47
CA LEU A 197 -13.39 0.17 6.08
C LEU A 197 -11.92 0.55 5.93
N LEU A 198 -11.37 1.33 6.86
CA LEU A 198 -9.94 1.62 6.93
C LEU A 198 -9.14 0.32 7.09
N ALA A 199 -9.50 -0.52 8.06
CA ALA A 199 -8.85 -1.80 8.29
C ALA A 199 -9.01 -2.75 7.09
N ALA A 200 -10.22 -2.83 6.52
CA ALA A 200 -10.49 -3.61 5.32
C ALA A 200 -9.62 -3.17 4.13
N GLY A 201 -9.44 -1.86 3.94
CA GLY A 201 -8.57 -1.28 2.92
C GLY A 201 -7.09 -1.61 3.15
N MET A 202 -6.65 -1.56 4.41
CA MET A 202 -5.28 -1.94 4.80
C MET A 202 -4.99 -3.39 4.43
N GLY A 203 -5.87 -4.32 4.81
CA GLY A 203 -5.77 -5.73 4.46
C GLY A 203 -5.83 -5.98 2.95
N ALA A 204 -6.67 -5.22 2.23
CA ALA A 204 -6.79 -5.29 0.78
C ALA A 204 -5.47 -4.90 0.07
N GLY A 205 -4.83 -3.81 0.50
CA GLY A 205 -3.55 -3.39 -0.05
C GLY A 205 -2.47 -4.45 0.14
N VAL A 206 -2.30 -4.94 1.37
CA VAL A 206 -1.32 -5.98 1.70
C VAL A 206 -1.61 -7.27 0.95
N GLY A 207 -2.86 -7.76 0.97
CA GLY A 207 -3.25 -9.00 0.30
C GLY A 207 -3.08 -8.96 -1.21
N ALA A 208 -3.23 -7.80 -1.85
CA ALA A 208 -3.00 -7.63 -3.28
C ALA A 208 -1.50 -7.72 -3.62
N ILE A 209 -0.66 -6.89 -3.00
CA ILE A 209 0.76 -6.78 -3.36
C ILE A 209 1.55 -8.06 -3.04
N PHE A 210 1.22 -8.73 -1.92
CA PHE A 210 1.85 -9.99 -1.51
C PHE A 210 1.18 -11.24 -2.09
N ARG A 211 0.06 -11.06 -2.81
CA ARG A 211 -0.74 -12.17 -3.36
C ARG A 211 -1.18 -13.17 -2.28
N ALA A 212 -1.48 -12.67 -1.11
CA ALA A 212 -1.82 -13.45 0.07
C ALA A 212 -3.09 -12.89 0.74
N PRO A 213 -4.29 -13.11 0.15
CA PRO A 213 -5.51 -12.45 0.62
C PRO A 213 -5.89 -12.81 2.06
N LEU A 214 -5.68 -14.05 2.47
CA LEU A 214 -5.96 -14.47 3.85
C LEU A 214 -4.99 -13.82 4.85
N ALA A 215 -3.70 -13.77 4.50
CA ALA A 215 -2.70 -13.09 5.33
C ALA A 215 -2.98 -11.59 5.45
N GLY A 216 -3.43 -10.94 4.36
CA GLY A 216 -3.86 -9.54 4.39
C GLY A 216 -5.05 -9.29 5.30
N ALA A 217 -6.02 -10.22 5.34
CA ALA A 217 -7.17 -10.13 6.22
C ALA A 217 -6.78 -10.24 7.71
N VAL A 218 -5.94 -11.21 8.04
CA VAL A 218 -5.44 -11.41 9.41
C VAL A 218 -4.57 -10.23 9.84
N PHE A 219 -3.65 -9.80 8.97
CA PHE A 219 -2.82 -8.62 9.21
C PHE A 219 -3.65 -7.38 9.58
N ALA A 220 -4.76 -7.13 8.88
CA ALA A 220 -5.62 -5.99 9.15
C ALA A 220 -6.28 -6.03 10.53
N GLY A 221 -6.57 -7.22 11.04
CA GLY A 221 -7.13 -7.37 12.39
C GLY A 221 -6.08 -7.31 13.50
N GLU A 222 -4.88 -7.82 13.24
CA GLU A 222 -3.83 -7.99 14.24
C GLU A 222 -2.97 -6.72 14.41
N ILE A 223 -2.57 -6.07 13.31
CA ILE A 223 -1.63 -4.94 13.34
C ILE A 223 -2.14 -3.70 14.10
N LEU A 224 -3.46 -3.62 14.32
CA LEU A 224 -4.09 -2.47 14.98
C LEU A 224 -3.83 -2.42 16.48
N TYR A 225 -3.41 -3.51 17.11
CA TYR A 225 -3.21 -3.63 18.55
C TYR A 225 -1.78 -4.05 18.87
N ARG A 226 -1.29 -3.63 20.04
CA ARG A 226 0.04 -3.98 20.52
C ARG A 226 0.07 -5.35 21.20
N ASP A 227 -0.99 -5.69 21.90
CA ASP A 227 -1.14 -6.94 22.62
C ASP A 227 -1.84 -7.98 21.74
N ALA A 228 -2.05 -9.18 22.27
CA ALA A 228 -2.71 -10.29 21.55
C ALA A 228 -4.22 -10.06 21.27
N ASP A 229 -4.63 -8.80 21.21
CA ASP A 229 -5.99 -8.42 20.82
C ASP A 229 -6.14 -8.42 19.30
N LEU A 230 -7.34 -8.73 18.85
CA LEU A 230 -7.68 -8.83 17.45
C LEU A 230 -8.98 -8.06 17.18
N GLU A 231 -8.97 -7.17 16.17
CA GLU A 231 -10.20 -6.51 15.70
C GLU A 231 -11.04 -7.50 14.88
N SER A 232 -11.77 -8.35 15.60
CA SER A 232 -12.56 -9.44 15.01
C SER A 232 -13.61 -8.94 14.00
N ASP A 233 -14.20 -7.77 14.24
CA ASP A 233 -15.19 -7.16 13.34
C ASP A 233 -14.59 -6.77 11.99
N ALA A 234 -13.28 -6.51 11.92
CA ALA A 234 -12.58 -6.15 10.70
C ALA A 234 -12.20 -7.35 9.84
N ILE A 235 -12.10 -8.57 10.40
CA ILE A 235 -11.58 -9.74 9.68
C ILE A 235 -12.42 -10.09 8.46
N VAL A 236 -13.75 -10.16 8.60
CA VAL A 236 -14.63 -10.53 7.48
C VAL A 236 -14.62 -9.46 6.38
N PRO A 237 -14.80 -8.15 6.68
CA PRO A 237 -14.63 -7.10 5.69
C PRO A 237 -13.25 -7.12 5.02
N ALA A 238 -12.18 -7.33 5.80
CA ALA A 238 -10.81 -7.41 5.29
C ALA A 238 -10.59 -8.63 4.40
N ALA A 239 -11.16 -9.79 4.73
CA ALA A 239 -11.05 -10.99 3.91
C ALA A 239 -11.72 -10.80 2.54
N ILE A 240 -12.90 -10.19 2.51
CA ILE A 240 -13.61 -9.90 1.27
C ILE A 240 -12.82 -8.89 0.44
N SER A 241 -12.43 -7.76 1.02
CA SER A 241 -11.71 -6.70 0.31
C SER A 241 -10.33 -7.17 -0.17
N SER A 242 -9.62 -7.95 0.64
CA SER A 242 -8.32 -8.51 0.29
C SER A 242 -8.42 -9.52 -0.87
N THR A 243 -9.45 -10.38 -0.85
CA THR A 243 -9.69 -11.34 -1.96
C THR A 243 -10.03 -10.62 -3.26
N VAL A 244 -10.86 -9.57 -3.21
CA VAL A 244 -11.18 -8.78 -4.39
C VAL A 244 -9.95 -8.04 -4.91
N ALA A 245 -9.18 -7.38 -4.02
CA ALA A 245 -7.97 -6.67 -4.39
C ALA A 245 -6.90 -7.60 -5.01
N TYR A 246 -6.69 -8.76 -4.40
CA TYR A 246 -5.85 -9.83 -4.94
C TYR A 246 -6.29 -10.25 -6.35
N SER A 247 -7.59 -10.48 -6.54
CA SER A 247 -8.13 -10.88 -7.84
C SER A 247 -7.91 -9.81 -8.89
N VAL A 248 -8.17 -8.54 -8.57
CA VAL A 248 -7.94 -7.40 -9.46
C VAL A 248 -6.47 -7.29 -9.83
N PHE A 249 -5.58 -7.40 -8.85
CA PHE A 249 -4.13 -7.33 -9.07
C PHE A 249 -3.65 -8.50 -9.95
N CYS A 250 -4.08 -9.73 -9.67
CA CYS A 250 -3.71 -10.92 -10.45
C CYS A 250 -4.24 -10.87 -11.89
N LEU A 251 -5.45 -10.35 -12.12
CA LEU A 251 -6.01 -10.22 -13.47
C LEU A 251 -5.25 -9.23 -14.34
N TRP A 252 -4.62 -8.23 -13.72
CA TRP A 252 -3.76 -7.28 -14.43
C TRP A 252 -2.43 -7.91 -14.89
N LEU A 253 -1.90 -8.89 -14.15
CA LEU A 253 -0.64 -9.54 -14.48
C LEU A 253 -0.71 -10.36 -15.78
N PRO A 254 0.44 -10.62 -16.44
CA PRO A 254 0.55 -11.53 -17.55
C PRO A 254 -0.05 -12.92 -17.23
N PRO A 255 -0.68 -13.62 -18.19
CA PRO A 255 -1.40 -14.87 -17.94
C PRO A 255 -0.60 -15.96 -17.26
N ASP A 256 0.69 -16.03 -17.54
CA ASP A 256 1.66 -17.00 -16.99
C ASP A 256 2.00 -16.73 -15.51
N LEU A 257 1.83 -15.50 -15.04
CA LEU A 257 2.10 -15.07 -13.67
C LEU A 257 0.85 -14.96 -12.81
N ARG A 258 -0.35 -15.10 -13.41
CA ARG A 258 -1.62 -14.97 -12.68
C ARG A 258 -1.74 -16.04 -11.62
N PHE A 259 -2.17 -15.62 -10.44
CA PHE A 259 -2.45 -16.51 -9.31
C PHE A 259 -1.25 -17.36 -8.83
N LEU A 260 -0.03 -17.06 -9.31
CA LEU A 260 1.17 -17.64 -8.74
C LEU A 260 1.55 -16.91 -7.43
N PRO A 261 2.12 -17.62 -6.44
CA PRO A 261 2.70 -16.98 -5.26
C PRO A 261 3.80 -16.00 -5.69
N LEU A 262 3.96 -14.90 -4.95
CA LEU A 262 4.91 -13.83 -5.29
C LEU A 262 6.35 -14.36 -5.46
N PHE A 263 6.77 -15.28 -4.60
CA PHE A 263 8.11 -15.88 -4.64
C PHE A 263 8.21 -17.11 -5.56
N GLY A 264 7.21 -17.34 -6.42
CA GLY A 264 7.18 -18.46 -7.35
C GLY A 264 6.80 -19.78 -6.69
N LYS A 265 7.14 -20.89 -7.36
CA LYS A 265 6.89 -22.23 -6.81
C LYS A 265 7.80 -22.43 -5.60
N PRO A 266 7.28 -22.97 -4.49
CA PRO A 266 8.10 -23.27 -3.34
C PRO A 266 9.23 -24.23 -3.77
N THR A 267 10.48 -23.78 -3.58
CA THR A 267 11.61 -24.69 -3.61
C THR A 267 11.46 -25.62 -2.42
N ILE A 268 11.43 -26.91 -2.67
CA ILE A 268 11.40 -27.89 -1.59
C ILE A 268 12.77 -27.83 -0.93
N TYR A 269 12.86 -27.11 0.17
CA TYR A 269 14.04 -27.14 1.04
C TYR A 269 13.88 -28.37 1.94
N GLU A 270 14.75 -29.36 1.75
CA GLU A 270 14.83 -30.49 2.65
C GLU A 270 15.86 -30.16 3.72
N ILE A 271 15.50 -30.38 4.96
CA ILE A 271 16.46 -30.32 6.08
C ILE A 271 17.30 -31.58 5.99
N GLY A 272 18.53 -31.46 5.53
CA GLY A 272 19.44 -32.58 5.36
C GLY A 272 19.90 -33.20 6.68
N SER A 273 20.00 -32.38 7.74
CA SER A 273 20.40 -32.82 9.08
C SER A 273 19.76 -31.94 10.16
N PRO A 274 19.32 -32.51 11.30
CA PRO A 274 18.87 -31.72 12.44
C PRO A 274 19.90 -30.71 12.96
N LEU A 275 21.20 -30.93 12.68
CA LEU A 275 22.29 -30.01 13.05
C LEU A 275 22.21 -28.67 12.30
N GLU A 276 21.50 -28.59 11.17
CA GLU A 276 21.28 -27.35 10.43
C GLU A 276 20.41 -26.35 11.22
N LEU A 277 19.67 -26.81 12.23
CA LEU A 277 18.92 -25.94 13.12
C LEU A 277 19.82 -25.09 14.03
N LEU A 278 21.05 -25.52 14.31
CA LEU A 278 21.98 -24.78 15.15
C LEU A 278 22.41 -23.42 14.52
N PRO A 279 22.87 -23.36 13.26
CA PRO A 279 23.17 -22.08 12.62
C PRO A 279 21.92 -21.20 12.46
N TYR A 280 20.74 -21.74 12.22
CA TYR A 280 19.50 -20.94 12.19
C TYR A 280 19.15 -20.36 13.56
N GLY A 281 19.32 -21.15 14.63
CA GLY A 281 19.16 -20.67 16.00
C GLY A 281 20.16 -19.58 16.36
N ALA A 282 21.43 -19.76 15.99
CA ALA A 282 22.46 -18.74 16.20
C ALA A 282 22.16 -17.45 15.42
N MET A 283 21.72 -17.58 14.17
CA MET A 283 21.33 -16.42 13.35
C MET A 283 20.12 -15.69 13.95
N ALA A 284 19.13 -16.40 14.47
CA ALA A 284 17.99 -15.80 15.14
C ALA A 284 18.39 -14.97 16.36
N ILE A 285 19.34 -15.49 17.19
CA ILE A 285 19.86 -14.76 18.36
C ILE A 285 20.62 -13.50 17.95
N VAL A 286 21.35 -13.54 16.84
CA VAL A 286 22.13 -12.37 16.36
C VAL A 286 21.23 -11.30 15.75
N LEU A 287 20.08 -11.69 15.17
CA LEU A 287 19.16 -10.78 14.51
C LEU A 287 18.07 -10.19 15.43
N THR A 288 17.95 -10.69 16.67
CA THR A 288 17.04 -10.18 17.69
C THR A 288 17.69 -9.08 18.51
#